data_58d5b9f02b0d22f0f99f5818aadfff92
#
_entry.id   58d5b9f02b0d22f0f99f5818aadfff92
#
_cell.length_a   1.000
_cell.length_b   1.000
_cell.length_c   1.000
_cell.angle_alpha   90.00
_cell.angle_beta   90.00
_cell.angle_gamma   90.00
#
_symmetry.space_group_name_H-M   'P 1'
#
loop_
_entity.id
_entity.type
_entity.pdbx_description
1 polymer ?
#
loop_
_entity_poly.entity_id
_entity_poly.type
_entity_poly.pdbx_seq_one_letter_code
_entity_poly.pdbx_strand_id
1 'polypeptide(L)' 'MSEYRTVQGDTWDVIAYRKLGSTDYTDQLISANLEHVGTLLFRAGVTLRLPEITEKPNANLPPWKR' A
#
# COMPACT_ATOMS: atom_id res chain seq x y z
N MET A 1 -6.33 -11.32 1.60
CA MET A 1 -6.12 -10.07 1.05
C MET A 1 -7.30 -9.24 1.08
N SER A 2 -7.19 -7.98 1.25
CA SER A 2 -8.29 -7.07 1.28
C SER A 2 -8.30 -6.21 0.04
N GLU A 3 -9.35 -5.49 -0.15
CA GLU A 3 -9.44 -4.59 -1.27
C GLU A 3 -9.76 -3.20 -0.77
N TYR A 4 -9.37 -2.22 -1.53
CA TYR A 4 -9.61 -0.83 -1.17
C TYR A 4 -10.20 -0.13 -2.38
N ARG A 5 -11.25 0.63 -2.16
CA ARG A 5 -11.82 1.40 -3.24
C ARG A 5 -11.36 2.82 -3.10
N THR A 6 -10.74 3.36 -4.12
CA THR A 6 -10.12 4.66 -4.04
C THR A 6 -11.17 5.77 -4.00
N VAL A 7 -10.75 6.92 -3.56
CA VAL A 7 -11.57 8.11 -3.65
C VAL A 7 -10.82 9.09 -4.50
N GLN A 8 -11.50 10.09 -4.99
CA GLN A 8 -10.91 11.06 -5.87
C GLN A 8 -9.69 11.69 -5.20
N GLY A 9 -8.59 11.70 -5.89
CA GLY A 9 -7.38 12.33 -5.38
C GLY A 9 -6.42 11.40 -4.66
N ASP A 10 -6.75 10.13 -4.53
CA ASP A 10 -5.84 9.23 -3.85
C ASP A 10 -4.59 9.01 -4.68
N THR A 11 -3.49 8.72 -4.01
CA THR A 11 -2.25 8.37 -4.67
C THR A 11 -1.73 7.11 -4.02
N TRP A 12 -0.75 6.48 -4.64
CA TRP A 12 -0.18 5.26 -4.09
C TRP A 12 0.33 5.47 -2.67
N ASP A 13 1.02 6.57 -2.43
CA ASP A 13 1.59 6.83 -1.12
C ASP A 13 0.52 7.00 -0.07
N VAL A 14 -0.53 7.73 -0.39
CA VAL A 14 -1.58 7.99 0.57
C VAL A 14 -2.28 6.67 0.91
N ILE A 15 -2.54 5.85 -0.08
CA ILE A 15 -3.21 4.59 0.14
C ILE A 15 -2.33 3.67 0.98
N ALA A 16 -1.06 3.60 0.66
CA ALA A 16 -0.15 2.75 1.43
C ALA A 16 -0.10 3.21 2.88
N TYR A 17 -0.04 4.49 3.09
CA TYR A 17 0.06 4.99 4.44
C TYR A 17 -1.22 4.70 5.21
N ARG A 18 -2.37 4.95 4.61
CA ARG A 18 -3.61 4.74 5.32
C ARG A 18 -3.98 3.30 5.51
N LYS A 19 -3.75 2.48 4.51
CA LYS A 19 -4.24 1.11 4.57
C LYS A 19 -3.18 0.10 4.99
N LEU A 20 -1.93 0.39 4.73
CA LEU A 20 -0.87 -0.55 5.06
C LEU A 20 0.00 -0.04 6.20
N GLY A 21 -0.22 1.18 6.60
CA GLY A 21 0.46 1.71 7.77
C GLY A 21 1.71 2.52 7.51
N SER A 22 2.24 2.47 6.33
CA SER A 22 3.45 3.22 6.05
C SER A 22 3.64 3.36 4.57
N THR A 23 4.25 4.45 4.13
CA THR A 23 4.55 4.62 2.73
C THR A 23 5.65 3.66 2.29
N ASP A 24 6.31 2.99 3.24
CA ASP A 24 7.33 2.02 2.87
C ASP A 24 6.69 0.86 2.12
N TYR A 25 5.41 0.65 2.24
CA TYR A 25 4.76 -0.45 1.57
C TYR A 25 4.21 -0.07 0.20
N THR A 26 4.53 1.12 -0.28
CA THR A 26 4.03 1.57 -1.57
C THR A 26 4.43 0.62 -2.68
N ASP A 27 5.67 0.13 -2.66
CA ASP A 27 6.12 -0.76 -3.70
C ASP A 27 5.33 -2.06 -3.67
N GLN A 28 5.00 -2.56 -2.49
CA GLN A 28 4.24 -3.79 -2.40
C GLN A 28 2.83 -3.57 -2.88
N LEU A 29 2.27 -2.41 -2.62
CA LEU A 29 0.94 -2.09 -3.08
C LEU A 29 0.93 -2.02 -4.60
N ILE A 30 1.91 -1.40 -5.19
CA ILE A 30 1.99 -1.31 -6.64
C ILE A 30 2.16 -2.70 -7.24
N SER A 31 2.98 -3.52 -6.62
CA SER A 31 3.20 -4.86 -7.15
C SER A 31 1.93 -5.68 -7.13
N ALA A 32 1.06 -5.42 -6.18
CA ALA A 32 -0.19 -6.17 -6.10
C ALA A 32 -1.20 -5.65 -7.12
N ASN A 33 -0.94 -4.52 -7.74
CA ASN A 33 -1.86 -3.91 -8.67
C ASN A 33 -1.16 -3.41 -9.93
N LEU A 34 -0.42 -4.29 -10.55
CA LEU A 34 0.38 -3.89 -11.69
C LEU A 34 -0.44 -3.31 -12.84
N GLU A 35 -1.68 -3.69 -12.93
CA GLU A 35 -2.50 -3.14 -13.99
C GLU A 35 -2.72 -1.64 -13.81
N HIS A 36 -2.46 -1.10 -12.64
CA HIS A 36 -2.63 0.32 -12.41
C HIS A 36 -1.31 1.03 -12.18
N VAL A 37 -0.20 0.37 -12.47
CA VAL A 37 1.11 0.92 -12.13
C VAL A 37 1.35 2.30 -12.74
N GLY A 38 0.76 2.59 -13.85
CA GLY A 38 0.98 3.89 -14.46
C GLY A 38 0.07 4.99 -13.96
N THR A 39 -0.80 4.69 -13.02
CA THR A 39 -1.71 5.67 -12.52
C THR A 39 -1.11 6.41 -11.36
N LEU A 40 -0.93 7.70 -11.44
CA LEU A 40 -0.37 8.45 -10.35
C LEU A 40 -1.43 9.03 -9.46
N LEU A 41 -2.57 9.37 -10.00
CA LEU A 41 -3.61 9.97 -9.22
C LEU A 41 -4.88 9.21 -9.51
N PHE A 42 -5.49 8.67 -8.51
CA PHE A 42 -6.66 7.84 -8.71
C PHE A 42 -7.95 8.64 -8.65
N ARG A 43 -8.93 8.18 -9.40
CA ARG A 43 -10.24 8.78 -9.31
C ARG A 43 -11.02 7.89 -8.37
N ALA A 44 -12.18 8.33 -7.98
CA ALA A 44 -12.99 7.56 -7.07
C ALA A 44 -13.44 6.27 -7.71
N GLY A 45 -13.55 5.24 -6.93
CA GLY A 45 -14.15 4.00 -7.39
C GLY A 45 -13.22 2.97 -8.00
N VAL A 46 -11.92 3.19 -7.94
CA VAL A 46 -11.00 2.21 -8.48
C VAL A 46 -10.71 1.20 -7.38
N THR A 47 -10.87 -0.07 -7.67
CA THR A 47 -10.63 -1.10 -6.67
C THR A 47 -9.20 -1.58 -6.75
N LEU A 48 -8.49 -1.52 -5.65
CA LEU A 48 -7.13 -1.98 -5.59
C LEU A 48 -7.04 -3.12 -4.60
N ARG A 49 -6.09 -4.02 -4.82
CA ARG A 49 -5.88 -5.12 -3.92
C ARG A 49 -4.86 -4.70 -2.90
N LEU A 50 -5.09 -4.98 -1.65
CA LEU A 50 -4.15 -4.65 -0.60
C LEU A 50 -3.34 -5.88 -0.27
N PRO A 51 -2.03 -5.82 -0.40
CA PRO A 51 -1.20 -6.99 -0.12
C PRO A 51 -1.18 -7.27 1.35
N GLU A 52 -0.89 -8.52 1.70
CA GLU A 52 -0.82 -8.87 3.06
C GLU A 52 0.51 -8.47 3.58
N ILE A 53 0.63 -7.52 4.42
CA ILE A 53 1.88 -7.07 4.98
C ILE A 53 2.10 -7.79 6.27
N THR A 54 3.09 -8.60 6.29
CA THR A 54 3.36 -9.32 7.47
C THR A 54 4.32 -8.56 8.19
N GLU A 55 4.02 -7.75 9.04
CA GLU A 55 4.86 -6.97 9.71
C GLU A 55 5.54 -7.69 10.69
N LYS A 56 6.42 -8.40 10.62
CA LYS A 56 7.17 -9.02 11.53
C LYS A 56 8.16 -8.22 11.88
N PRO A 57 8.00 -7.34 12.49
CA PRO A 57 8.87 -6.33 12.73
C PRO A 57 10.08 -6.77 13.20
N ASN A 58 10.11 -7.38 14.02
CA ASN A 58 11.26 -7.64 14.52
C ASN A 58 11.81 -8.74 14.09
N ALA A 59 11.30 -9.31 13.31
CA ALA A 59 11.81 -10.43 12.86
C ALA A 59 13.17 -10.22 12.48
N ASN A 60 13.46 -9.35 11.74
CA ASN A 60 14.73 -9.18 11.37
C ASN A 60 15.30 -8.00 11.89
N LEU A 61 14.69 -7.23 12.61
CA LEU A 61 15.26 -6.07 13.07
C LEU A 61 15.71 -6.22 14.41
N PRO A 62 16.85 -5.78 14.75
CA PRO A 62 17.33 -5.85 16.09
C PRO A 62 16.47 -4.96 16.89
N PRO A 63 16.26 -5.27 18.09
CA PRO A 63 15.39 -4.54 18.91
C PRO A 63 15.76 -3.11 19.06
N TRP A 64 16.98 -2.78 18.95
CA TRP A 64 17.33 -1.44 19.20
C TRP A 64 17.09 -0.64 17.98
N LYS A 65 16.82 -1.29 16.94
CA LYS A 65 16.64 -0.62 15.83
C LYS A 65 15.43 -0.10 15.83
N ARG A 66 14.95 0.06 16.15
CA ARG A 66 13.80 0.48 16.10
C ARG A 66 13.59 1.04 16.51
#